data_e406fc62d142266a0dd999e596316698
#
_entry.id   e406fc62d142266a0dd999e596316698
#
_cell.length_a   1.000
_cell.length_b   1.000
_cell.length_c   1.000
_cell.angle_alpha   90.00
_cell.angle_beta   90.00
_cell.angle_gamma   90.00
#
_symmetry.space_group_name_H-M   'P 1'
#
loop_
_entity.id
_entity.type
_entity.pdbx_description
1 polymer ?
#
loop_
_entity_poly.entity_id
_entity_poly.type
_entity_poly.pdbx_seq_one_letter_code
_entity_poly.pdbx_strand_id
1 'polypeptide(L)'
;MKITAAITGVGGYVPDYVLTNEELEKLVDTTDEWILSRTGIKERRLLKGADQGSSVMGIKAVQQLLAKTNTDPETVELLICATVTPDVLFPATANIIANACGITKGFGYDMNAACSSFLYALATGAQFIQSGVHKKVIVVGADKMSAIVDYTDRANCILFGDGSGAVLLEPSTEGYGVLDQVLCTDGSGEAFLHQKAGGSRRPPTHDTIDNKEHYIYQEGATVFKFAMKSMADVAAQVMARQHLTHDDVAWLVPHQANKRIIDATANRMGVGPEKVMLNIQRYGNTTSATIPLCLWDYEKQLHKGDNIILAAFGGGFTWGAMHIKWAYDSQ
;
A
#
# COMPACT_ATOMS: atom_id res chain seq x y z
N MET A 1 23.07 -3.54 21.94
CA MET A 1 22.45 -4.28 20.83
C MET A 1 21.72 -3.27 19.94
N LYS A 2 21.72 -3.47 18.63
CA LYS A 2 20.99 -2.59 17.70
C LYS A 2 19.50 -2.92 17.81
N ILE A 3 18.66 -1.92 18.08
CA ILE A 3 17.20 -2.06 18.06
C ILE A 3 16.75 -2.02 16.60
N THR A 4 15.91 -2.97 16.20
CA THR A 4 15.20 -3.00 14.94
C THR A 4 13.70 -2.85 15.17
N ALA A 5 12.94 -2.49 14.15
CA ALA A 5 11.47 -2.39 14.21
C ALA A 5 10.85 -3.67 13.63
N ALA A 6 10.38 -4.53 14.51
CA ALA A 6 9.72 -5.77 14.12
C ALA A 6 8.24 -5.50 13.81
N ILE A 7 7.73 -6.15 12.76
CA ILE A 7 6.27 -6.28 12.57
C ILE A 7 5.82 -7.39 13.51
N THR A 8 4.92 -7.07 14.44
CA THR A 8 4.39 -7.99 15.46
C THR A 8 2.91 -8.30 15.29
N GLY A 9 2.27 -7.67 14.32
CA GLY A 9 0.88 -7.94 13.97
C GLY A 9 0.48 -7.29 12.66
N VAL A 10 -0.51 -7.88 12.01
CA VAL A 10 -1.12 -7.40 10.76
C VAL A 10 -2.63 -7.37 10.90
N GLY A 11 -3.28 -6.34 10.40
CA GLY A 11 -4.73 -6.22 10.27
C GLY A 11 -5.10 -5.78 8.87
N GLY A 12 -6.32 -6.10 8.43
CA GLY A 12 -6.77 -5.72 7.09
C GLY A 12 -8.28 -5.59 6.99
N TYR A 13 -8.71 -4.83 6.01
CA TYR A 13 -10.12 -4.72 5.63
C TYR A 13 -10.27 -4.38 4.16
N VAL A 14 -11.18 -5.07 3.51
CA VAL A 14 -11.66 -4.75 2.17
C VAL A 14 -13.18 -4.60 2.19
N PRO A 15 -13.78 -3.68 1.43
CA PRO A 15 -15.22 -3.50 1.36
C PRO A 15 -15.97 -4.74 0.84
N ASP A 16 -17.24 -4.87 1.24
CA ASP A 16 -18.07 -6.00 0.85
C ASP A 16 -18.51 -5.95 -0.61
N TYR A 17 -18.72 -4.75 -1.17
CA TYR A 17 -19.16 -4.60 -2.56
C TYR A 17 -18.06 -4.98 -3.54
N VAL A 18 -18.35 -5.93 -4.39
CA VAL A 18 -17.47 -6.42 -5.45
C VAL A 18 -17.90 -5.79 -6.77
N LEU A 19 -17.00 -5.06 -7.41
CA LEU A 19 -17.15 -4.61 -8.80
C LEU A 19 -16.41 -5.59 -9.70
N THR A 20 -17.14 -6.39 -10.48
CA THR A 20 -16.56 -7.38 -11.41
C THR A 20 -16.19 -6.77 -12.75
N ASN A 21 -15.40 -7.47 -13.56
CA ASN A 21 -15.11 -7.05 -14.92
C ASN A 21 -16.38 -7.04 -15.80
N GLU A 22 -17.31 -7.99 -15.59
CA GLU A 22 -18.62 -8.04 -16.31
C GLU A 22 -19.50 -6.83 -16.00
N GLU A 23 -19.40 -6.26 -14.78
CA GLU A 23 -20.09 -4.99 -14.49
C GLU A 23 -19.43 -3.82 -15.19
N LEU A 24 -18.10 -3.80 -15.30
CA LEU A 24 -17.36 -2.77 -16.04
C LEU A 24 -17.63 -2.80 -17.54
N GLU A 25 -17.88 -3.97 -18.14
CA GLU A 25 -18.29 -4.11 -19.56
C GLU A 25 -19.57 -3.34 -19.87
N LYS A 26 -20.43 -3.10 -18.86
CA LYS A 26 -21.67 -2.31 -19.02
C LYS A 26 -21.43 -0.80 -18.94
N LEU A 27 -20.26 -0.39 -18.43
CA LEU A 27 -19.92 1.02 -18.21
C LEU A 27 -19.01 1.58 -19.29
N VAL A 28 -18.05 0.78 -19.78
CA VAL A 28 -17.05 1.18 -20.77
C VAL A 28 -16.81 0.07 -21.80
N ASP A 29 -16.30 0.42 -22.97
CA ASP A 29 -15.96 -0.53 -24.04
C ASP A 29 -14.74 -1.39 -23.66
N THR A 30 -14.98 -2.50 -22.97
CA THR A 30 -13.96 -3.45 -22.50
C THR A 30 -14.53 -4.87 -22.41
N THR A 31 -13.69 -5.87 -22.12
CA THR A 31 -14.09 -7.25 -21.82
C THR A 31 -13.30 -7.81 -20.64
N ASP A 32 -13.86 -8.80 -19.93
CA ASP A 32 -13.17 -9.51 -18.84
C ASP A 32 -11.82 -10.07 -19.32
N GLU A 33 -11.80 -10.73 -20.49
CA GLU A 33 -10.59 -11.29 -21.10
C GLU A 33 -9.51 -10.20 -21.33
N TRP A 34 -9.93 -9.04 -21.84
CA TRP A 34 -9.02 -7.91 -22.09
C TRP A 34 -8.42 -7.37 -20.79
N ILE A 35 -9.25 -7.14 -19.77
CA ILE A 35 -8.81 -6.64 -18.46
C ILE A 35 -7.86 -7.65 -17.83
N LEU A 36 -8.28 -8.91 -17.74
CA LEU A 36 -7.51 -9.99 -17.11
C LEU A 36 -6.14 -10.19 -17.77
N SER A 37 -6.10 -10.27 -19.11
CA SER A 37 -4.85 -10.47 -19.85
C SER A 37 -3.86 -9.29 -19.69
N ARG A 38 -4.36 -8.08 -19.53
CA ARG A 38 -3.54 -6.86 -19.41
C ARG A 38 -3.09 -6.53 -18.01
N THR A 39 -3.91 -6.87 -17.00
CA THR A 39 -3.72 -6.40 -15.63
C THR A 39 -3.59 -7.52 -14.61
N GLY A 40 -4.22 -8.66 -14.87
CA GLY A 40 -4.40 -9.75 -13.90
C GLY A 40 -5.61 -9.55 -12.97
N ILE A 41 -6.42 -8.50 -13.16
CA ILE A 41 -7.54 -8.14 -12.27
C ILE A 41 -8.83 -8.78 -12.76
N LYS A 42 -9.53 -9.51 -11.89
CA LYS A 42 -10.87 -10.06 -12.12
C LYS A 42 -11.97 -9.21 -11.48
N GLU A 43 -11.69 -8.70 -10.30
CA GLU A 43 -12.62 -7.93 -9.51
C GLU A 43 -11.88 -6.91 -8.64
N ARG A 44 -12.59 -5.96 -8.10
CA ARG A 44 -12.10 -5.01 -7.08
C ARG A 44 -13.19 -4.74 -6.07
N ARG A 45 -12.78 -4.27 -4.90
CA ARG A 45 -13.68 -3.92 -3.81
C ARG A 45 -13.89 -2.42 -3.76
N LEU A 46 -15.13 -1.97 -3.57
CA LEU A 46 -15.46 -0.55 -3.51
C LEU A 46 -16.26 -0.22 -2.24
N LEU A 47 -15.83 0.80 -1.53
CA LEU A 47 -16.53 1.33 -0.37
C LEU A 47 -17.71 2.20 -0.83
N LYS A 48 -18.92 1.68 -0.68
CA LYS A 48 -20.15 2.37 -1.03
C LYS A 48 -20.72 3.15 0.15
N GLY A 49 -21.49 4.16 -0.16
CA GLY A 49 -22.22 5.00 0.81
C GLY A 49 -21.74 6.46 0.78
N ALA A 50 -22.65 7.37 1.15
CA ALA A 50 -22.32 8.78 1.35
C ALA A 50 -21.44 8.91 2.60
N ASP A 51 -20.59 9.93 2.62
CA ASP A 51 -19.72 10.29 3.74
C ASP A 51 -18.81 9.14 4.25
N GLN A 52 -18.47 8.19 3.37
CA GLN A 52 -17.55 7.09 3.66
C GLN A 52 -16.18 7.40 3.06
N GLY A 53 -15.21 7.74 3.91
CA GLY A 53 -13.82 8.03 3.52
C GLY A 53 -12.87 6.85 3.71
N SER A 54 -11.58 7.06 3.42
CA SER A 54 -10.51 6.08 3.62
C SER A 54 -10.37 5.67 5.09
N SER A 55 -10.68 6.59 6.03
CA SER A 55 -10.65 6.32 7.46
C SER A 55 -11.57 5.17 7.88
N VAL A 56 -12.72 4.99 7.24
CA VAL A 56 -13.67 3.90 7.56
C VAL A 56 -13.00 2.53 7.41
N MET A 57 -12.22 2.35 6.36
CA MET A 57 -11.46 1.10 6.14
C MET A 57 -10.26 1.02 7.08
N GLY A 58 -9.55 2.14 7.27
CA GLY A 58 -8.43 2.24 8.19
C GLY A 58 -8.80 1.88 9.63
N ILE A 59 -9.95 2.38 10.11
CA ILE A 59 -10.49 2.06 11.43
C ILE A 59 -10.69 0.54 11.58
N LYS A 60 -11.34 -0.11 10.61
CA LYS A 60 -11.60 -1.55 10.66
C LYS A 60 -10.30 -2.38 10.65
N ALA A 61 -9.32 -1.98 9.81
CA ALA A 61 -8.03 -2.67 9.76
C ALA A 61 -7.25 -2.51 11.08
N VAL A 62 -7.23 -1.32 11.66
CA VAL A 62 -6.54 -1.04 12.94
C VAL A 62 -7.27 -1.73 14.11
N GLN A 63 -8.60 -1.69 14.16
CA GLN A 63 -9.38 -2.42 15.19
C GLN A 63 -9.11 -3.92 15.15
N GLN A 64 -9.07 -4.52 13.95
CA GLN A 64 -8.73 -5.93 13.79
C GLN A 64 -7.30 -6.21 14.28
N LEU A 65 -6.34 -5.35 13.93
CA LEU A 65 -4.95 -5.45 14.38
C LEU A 65 -4.86 -5.44 15.91
N LEU A 66 -5.44 -4.42 16.55
CA LEU A 66 -5.42 -4.26 18.02
C LEU A 66 -6.06 -5.46 18.73
N ALA A 67 -7.22 -5.93 18.24
CA ALA A 67 -7.91 -7.09 18.81
C ALA A 67 -7.06 -8.36 18.67
N LYS A 68 -6.48 -8.62 17.49
CA LYS A 68 -5.67 -9.82 17.22
C LYS A 68 -4.38 -9.86 18.04
N THR A 69 -3.74 -8.70 18.23
CA THR A 69 -2.48 -8.60 19.00
C THR A 69 -2.73 -8.40 20.49
N ASN A 70 -3.99 -8.30 20.94
CA ASN A 70 -4.35 -7.92 22.31
C ASN A 70 -3.63 -6.63 22.76
N THR A 71 -3.49 -5.67 21.86
CA THR A 71 -2.80 -4.40 22.12
C THR A 71 -3.80 -3.39 22.71
N ASP A 72 -3.47 -2.85 23.90
CA ASP A 72 -4.20 -1.72 24.47
C ASP A 72 -3.96 -0.47 23.62
N PRO A 73 -5.01 0.15 23.04
CA PRO A 73 -4.88 1.35 22.21
C PRO A 73 -4.14 2.50 22.89
N GLU A 74 -4.28 2.66 24.21
CA GLU A 74 -3.61 3.72 24.97
C GLU A 74 -2.09 3.55 25.04
N THR A 75 -1.56 2.37 24.69
CA THR A 75 -0.11 2.11 24.61
C THR A 75 0.49 2.42 23.24
N VAL A 76 -0.35 2.71 22.23
CA VAL A 76 0.11 3.10 20.90
C VAL A 76 0.55 4.57 20.93
N GLU A 77 1.80 4.82 20.53
CA GLU A 77 2.45 6.13 20.66
C GLU A 77 2.43 6.93 19.36
N LEU A 78 2.27 6.24 18.21
CA LEU A 78 2.24 6.86 16.89
C LEU A 78 1.36 6.04 15.94
N LEU A 79 0.53 6.72 15.15
CA LEU A 79 -0.18 6.17 14.00
C LEU A 79 0.17 6.96 12.74
N ILE A 80 0.76 6.29 11.74
CA ILE A 80 1.06 6.88 10.42
C ILE A 80 0.08 6.30 9.41
N CYS A 81 -0.72 7.15 8.76
CA CYS A 81 -1.61 6.74 7.68
C CYS A 81 -0.98 7.05 6.31
N ALA A 82 -0.63 6.01 5.58
CA ALA A 82 -0.22 6.09 4.20
C ALA A 82 -1.47 6.20 3.31
N THR A 83 -1.67 7.33 2.64
CA THR A 83 -2.87 7.56 1.81
C THR A 83 -2.62 8.61 0.73
N VAL A 84 -3.29 8.46 -0.42
CA VAL A 84 -3.44 9.49 -1.47
C VAL A 84 -4.86 10.03 -1.52
N THR A 85 -5.78 9.40 -0.81
CA THR A 85 -7.20 9.75 -0.73
C THR A 85 -7.59 10.03 0.72
N PRO A 86 -6.96 11.05 1.37
CA PRO A 86 -7.35 11.43 2.73
C PRO A 86 -8.83 11.81 2.76
N ASP A 87 -9.49 11.63 3.90
CA ASP A 87 -10.91 11.97 4.06
C ASP A 87 -11.16 13.45 3.77
N VAL A 88 -10.26 14.29 4.23
CA VAL A 88 -10.22 15.74 4.02
C VAL A 88 -8.76 16.23 4.02
N LEU A 89 -8.50 17.47 3.59
CA LEU A 89 -7.14 18.03 3.61
C LEU A 89 -6.58 18.17 5.04
N PHE A 90 -7.43 18.48 5.99
CA PHE A 90 -7.17 18.48 7.43
C PHE A 90 -8.50 18.38 8.20
N PRO A 91 -8.55 17.70 9.38
CA PRO A 91 -7.42 17.01 10.03
C PRO A 91 -6.92 15.80 9.24
N ALA A 92 -5.74 15.29 9.60
CA ALA A 92 -5.18 14.09 9.00
C ALA A 92 -6.09 12.87 9.21
N THR A 93 -6.19 12.00 8.20
CA THR A 93 -6.93 10.73 8.27
C THR A 93 -6.43 9.85 9.42
N ALA A 94 -5.12 9.89 9.69
CA ALA A 94 -4.50 9.24 10.85
C ALA A 94 -5.16 9.63 12.17
N ASN A 95 -5.51 10.92 12.36
CA ASN A 95 -6.13 11.40 13.60
C ASN A 95 -7.57 10.89 13.73
N ILE A 96 -8.30 10.79 12.62
CA ILE A 96 -9.66 10.25 12.58
C ILE A 96 -9.63 8.77 12.98
N ILE A 97 -8.69 7.99 12.39
CA ILE A 97 -8.49 6.58 12.69
C ILE A 97 -8.09 6.39 14.17
N ALA A 98 -7.10 7.16 14.65
CA ALA A 98 -6.62 7.07 16.02
C ALA A 98 -7.73 7.30 17.05
N ASN A 99 -8.51 8.36 16.86
CA ASN A 99 -9.64 8.69 17.73
C ASN A 99 -10.68 7.56 17.76
N ALA A 100 -11.08 7.06 16.61
CA ALA A 100 -12.08 5.98 16.50
C ALA A 100 -11.60 4.63 17.07
N CYS A 101 -10.27 4.42 17.14
CA CYS A 101 -9.66 3.23 17.70
C CYS A 101 -9.26 3.38 19.18
N GLY A 102 -9.52 4.52 19.81
CA GLY A 102 -9.19 4.76 21.23
C GLY A 102 -7.70 5.05 21.48
N ILE A 103 -6.93 5.42 20.45
CA ILE A 103 -5.52 5.83 20.56
C ILE A 103 -5.50 7.30 20.97
N THR A 104 -5.49 7.57 22.28
CA THR A 104 -5.66 8.91 22.84
C THR A 104 -4.35 9.53 23.36
N LYS A 105 -3.32 8.72 23.59
CA LYS A 105 -2.03 9.16 24.13
C LYS A 105 -0.94 9.29 23.09
N GLY A 106 -1.19 8.79 21.87
CA GLY A 106 -0.28 8.91 20.74
C GLY A 106 -0.52 10.15 19.89
N PHE A 107 0.34 10.35 18.91
CA PHE A 107 0.15 11.33 17.84
C PHE A 107 0.04 10.62 16.48
N GLY A 108 -0.43 11.35 15.45
CA GLY A 108 -0.57 10.76 14.13
C GLY A 108 -0.49 11.80 13.02
N TYR A 109 -0.16 11.33 11.83
CA TYR A 109 -0.12 12.13 10.61
C TYR A 109 -0.27 11.27 9.37
N ASP A 110 -0.69 11.89 8.26
CA ASP A 110 -0.77 11.24 6.96
C ASP A 110 0.56 11.37 6.22
N MET A 111 0.89 10.33 5.43
CA MET A 111 2.06 10.31 4.56
C MET A 111 1.64 9.99 3.13
N ASN A 112 2.09 10.82 2.19
CA ASN A 112 1.81 10.66 0.78
C ASN A 112 3.10 10.49 -0.04
N ALA A 113 3.27 9.32 -0.63
CA ALA A 113 4.24 8.97 -1.67
C ALA A 113 3.54 8.06 -2.71
N ALA A 114 2.27 8.34 -3.00
CA ALA A 114 1.38 7.57 -3.86
C ALA A 114 1.39 6.07 -3.48
N CYS A 115 1.48 5.17 -4.48
CA CYS A 115 1.47 3.72 -4.21
C CYS A 115 2.67 3.23 -3.39
N SER A 116 3.73 4.02 -3.26
CA SER A 116 4.88 3.72 -2.40
C SER A 116 4.71 4.21 -0.96
N SER A 117 3.61 4.91 -0.64
CA SER A 117 3.39 5.55 0.68
C SER A 117 3.57 4.59 1.84
N PHE A 118 3.11 3.33 1.71
CA PHE A 118 3.25 2.36 2.79
C PHE A 118 4.72 2.04 3.11
N LEU A 119 5.58 1.90 2.10
CA LEU A 119 7.02 1.68 2.33
C LEU A 119 7.67 2.89 3.02
N TYR A 120 7.32 4.10 2.59
CA TYR A 120 7.83 5.34 3.19
C TYR A 120 7.35 5.50 4.64
N ALA A 121 6.07 5.20 4.90
CA ALA A 121 5.49 5.22 6.25
C ALA A 121 6.12 4.14 7.15
N LEU A 122 6.35 2.94 6.61
CA LEU A 122 7.01 1.84 7.32
C LEU A 122 8.46 2.19 7.67
N ALA A 123 9.19 2.79 6.72
CA ALA A 123 10.54 3.29 6.95
C ALA A 123 10.56 4.34 8.06
N THR A 124 9.64 5.28 8.04
CA THR A 124 9.53 6.34 9.04
C THR A 124 9.16 5.77 10.41
N GLY A 125 8.13 4.92 10.50
CA GLY A 125 7.75 4.24 11.73
C GLY A 125 8.88 3.40 12.33
N ALA A 126 9.64 2.72 11.46
CA ALA A 126 10.82 1.98 11.89
C ALA A 126 11.89 2.86 12.56
N GLN A 127 12.12 4.09 12.05
CA GLN A 127 13.06 5.02 12.68
C GLN A 127 12.59 5.48 14.06
N PHE A 128 11.29 5.69 14.27
CA PHE A 128 10.75 6.00 15.61
C PHE A 128 11.02 4.87 16.61
N ILE A 129 10.86 3.60 16.21
CA ILE A 129 11.19 2.45 17.05
C ILE A 129 12.71 2.33 17.26
N GLN A 130 13.51 2.44 16.19
CA GLN A 130 14.97 2.27 16.24
C GLN A 130 15.66 3.36 17.05
N SER A 131 15.06 4.55 17.18
CA SER A 131 15.54 5.62 18.06
C SER A 131 15.51 5.23 19.54
N GLY A 132 14.74 4.20 19.90
CA GLY A 132 14.54 3.75 21.28
C GLY A 132 13.57 4.60 22.10
N VAL A 133 13.00 5.66 21.51
CA VAL A 133 12.06 6.58 22.18
C VAL A 133 10.64 6.02 22.17
N HIS A 134 10.23 5.41 21.05
CA HIS A 134 8.90 4.85 20.88
C HIS A 134 8.92 3.32 20.86
N LYS A 135 7.87 2.71 21.40
CA LYS A 135 7.77 1.25 21.55
C LYS A 135 6.63 0.63 20.74
N LYS A 136 5.60 1.41 20.38
CA LYS A 136 4.46 0.93 19.62
C LYS A 136 4.06 1.96 18.57
N VAL A 137 4.25 1.59 17.30
CA VAL A 137 3.89 2.41 16.14
C VAL A 137 2.98 1.60 15.23
N ILE A 138 1.84 2.16 14.86
CA ILE A 138 0.97 1.58 13.83
C ILE A 138 1.22 2.30 12.52
N VAL A 139 1.43 1.52 11.45
CA VAL A 139 1.45 2.00 10.08
C VAL A 139 0.25 1.41 9.35
N VAL A 140 -0.63 2.26 8.84
CA VAL A 140 -1.82 1.86 8.10
C VAL A 140 -1.78 2.44 6.69
N GLY A 141 -1.99 1.60 5.67
CA GLY A 141 -2.27 2.01 4.30
C GLY A 141 -3.77 1.97 4.07
N ALA A 142 -4.38 3.08 3.66
CA ALA A 142 -5.82 3.16 3.45
C ALA A 142 -6.15 4.09 2.29
N ASP A 143 -6.77 3.56 1.22
CA ASP A 143 -7.16 4.35 0.08
C ASP A 143 -8.56 3.99 -0.44
N LYS A 144 -9.38 5.02 -0.63
CA LYS A 144 -10.65 4.96 -1.35
C LYS A 144 -10.45 5.48 -2.78
N MET A 145 -9.82 4.68 -3.61
CA MET A 145 -9.52 5.06 -4.99
C MET A 145 -10.77 5.32 -5.81
N SER A 146 -11.87 4.66 -5.50
CA SER A 146 -13.17 4.87 -6.15
C SER A 146 -13.68 6.31 -6.07
N ALA A 147 -13.18 7.12 -5.12
CA ALA A 147 -13.53 8.53 -4.99
C ALA A 147 -12.89 9.42 -6.06
N ILE A 148 -11.75 9.00 -6.64
CA ILE A 148 -10.98 9.78 -7.61
C ILE A 148 -10.82 9.09 -8.97
N VAL A 149 -11.57 8.02 -9.23
CA VAL A 149 -11.58 7.29 -10.50
C VAL A 149 -12.79 7.74 -11.34
N ASP A 150 -12.55 8.15 -12.59
CA ASP A 150 -13.60 8.36 -13.57
C ASP A 150 -14.06 7.01 -14.17
N TYR A 151 -15.25 6.56 -13.84
CA TYR A 151 -15.83 5.32 -14.37
C TYR A 151 -16.30 5.42 -15.82
N THR A 152 -16.07 6.54 -16.49
CA THR A 152 -16.20 6.70 -17.94
C THR A 152 -14.85 6.64 -18.68
N ASP A 153 -13.74 6.63 -17.93
CA ASP A 153 -12.39 6.45 -18.47
C ASP A 153 -11.98 4.98 -18.41
N ARG A 154 -12.06 4.30 -19.56
CA ARG A 154 -11.67 2.91 -19.74
C ARG A 154 -10.25 2.60 -19.28
N ALA A 155 -9.32 3.56 -19.39
CA ALA A 155 -7.91 3.32 -19.08
C ALA A 155 -7.67 3.16 -17.56
N ASN A 156 -8.45 3.87 -16.75
CA ASN A 156 -8.24 3.93 -15.31
C ASN A 156 -9.29 3.15 -14.49
N CYS A 157 -10.57 3.12 -14.92
CA CYS A 157 -11.66 2.52 -14.15
C CYS A 157 -11.50 1.01 -13.90
N ILE A 158 -10.72 0.33 -14.74
CA ILE A 158 -10.47 -1.11 -14.65
C ILE A 158 -9.40 -1.49 -13.62
N LEU A 159 -8.65 -0.52 -13.08
CA LEU A 159 -7.44 -0.80 -12.31
C LEU A 159 -7.69 -0.79 -10.80
N PHE A 160 -8.35 0.25 -10.30
CA PHE A 160 -8.30 0.61 -8.90
C PHE A 160 -9.43 0.00 -8.08
N GLY A 161 -9.11 -0.35 -6.83
CA GLY A 161 -10.04 -0.75 -5.80
C GLY A 161 -9.76 -0.02 -4.48
N ASP A 162 -10.65 -0.21 -3.51
CA ASP A 162 -10.59 0.37 -2.18
C ASP A 162 -10.17 -0.68 -1.17
N GLY A 163 -9.40 -0.28 -0.16
CA GLY A 163 -8.97 -1.19 0.89
C GLY A 163 -8.07 -0.55 1.92
N SER A 164 -7.82 -1.28 2.99
CA SER A 164 -6.87 -0.88 4.03
C SER A 164 -6.17 -2.08 4.64
N GLY A 165 -4.89 -1.91 4.94
CA GLY A 165 -4.11 -2.85 5.74
C GLY A 165 -3.23 -2.11 6.73
N ALA A 166 -2.98 -2.71 7.89
CA ALA A 166 -2.22 -2.11 8.98
C ALA A 166 -1.21 -3.09 9.55
N VAL A 167 -0.09 -2.56 10.04
CA VAL A 167 0.91 -3.33 10.80
C VAL A 167 1.24 -2.64 12.12
N LEU A 168 1.54 -3.44 13.14
CA LEU A 168 2.11 -2.98 14.41
C LEU A 168 3.62 -3.15 14.38
N LEU A 169 4.35 -2.08 14.72
CA LEU A 169 5.80 -2.09 14.88
C LEU A 169 6.16 -2.01 16.36
N GLU A 170 7.03 -2.92 16.79
CA GLU A 170 7.59 -2.96 18.14
C GLU A 170 9.11 -3.19 18.10
N PRO A 171 9.86 -2.81 19.16
CA PRO A 171 11.31 -2.99 19.19
C PRO A 171 11.70 -4.47 19.27
N SER A 172 12.70 -4.85 18.48
CA SER A 172 13.36 -6.15 18.55
C SER A 172 14.86 -5.98 18.75
N THR A 173 15.44 -6.80 19.60
CA THR A 173 16.89 -6.94 19.79
C THR A 173 17.44 -8.26 19.23
N GLU A 174 16.55 -9.10 18.65
CA GLU A 174 16.87 -10.42 18.10
C GLU A 174 17.19 -10.38 16.60
N GLY A 175 17.18 -9.18 15.98
CA GLY A 175 17.49 -9.00 14.55
C GLY A 175 16.30 -9.27 13.61
N TYR A 176 15.07 -9.25 14.13
CA TYR A 176 13.85 -9.28 13.31
C TYR A 176 13.37 -7.87 12.97
N GLY A 177 12.56 -7.74 11.93
CA GLY A 177 11.92 -6.48 11.49
C GLY A 177 12.60 -5.85 10.29
N VAL A 178 12.50 -4.53 10.16
CA VAL A 178 13.06 -3.76 9.05
C VAL A 178 14.60 -3.73 9.16
N LEU A 179 15.28 -4.39 8.22
CA LEU A 179 16.73 -4.54 8.22
C LEU A 179 17.44 -3.61 7.24
N ASP A 180 16.85 -3.40 6.05
CA ASP A 180 17.38 -2.49 5.02
C ASP A 180 16.26 -1.92 4.16
N GLN A 181 16.53 -0.77 3.54
CA GLN A 181 15.60 -0.11 2.64
C GLN A 181 16.32 0.75 1.61
N VAL A 182 15.73 0.86 0.42
CA VAL A 182 16.09 1.82 -0.61
C VAL A 182 14.82 2.51 -1.05
N LEU A 183 14.76 3.82 -0.86
CA LEU A 183 13.63 4.67 -1.24
C LEU A 183 14.13 5.75 -2.20
N CYS A 184 13.40 5.97 -3.28
CA CYS A 184 13.79 6.86 -4.37
C CYS A 184 12.62 7.71 -4.86
N THR A 185 12.95 8.89 -5.40
CA THR A 185 11.97 9.82 -5.97
C THR A 185 12.51 10.45 -7.24
N ASP A 186 11.64 10.72 -8.22
CA ASP A 186 11.91 11.50 -9.42
C ASP A 186 10.69 12.39 -9.72
N GLY A 187 10.84 13.69 -9.45
CA GLY A 187 9.77 14.67 -9.64
C GLY A 187 9.33 14.87 -11.08
N SER A 188 10.11 14.41 -12.07
CA SER A 188 9.70 14.46 -13.49
C SER A 188 8.49 13.58 -13.81
N GLY A 189 8.15 12.65 -12.91
CA GLY A 189 6.97 11.78 -13.00
C GLY A 189 5.63 12.50 -12.87
N GLU A 190 5.60 13.75 -12.40
CA GLU A 190 4.36 14.53 -12.22
C GLU A 190 3.51 14.57 -13.49
N ALA A 191 4.12 14.72 -14.66
CA ALA A 191 3.40 14.82 -15.92
C ALA A 191 2.62 13.55 -16.30
N PHE A 192 3.00 12.39 -15.76
CA PHE A 192 2.53 11.08 -16.21
C PHE A 192 1.54 10.40 -15.26
N LEU A 193 1.52 10.78 -13.98
CA LEU A 193 0.61 10.21 -12.99
C LEU A 193 0.31 11.24 -11.90
N HIS A 194 -0.89 11.82 -11.95
CA HIS A 194 -1.31 12.88 -11.05
C HIS A 194 -2.82 13.03 -10.95
N GLN A 195 -3.28 13.82 -10.00
CA GLN A 195 -4.60 14.44 -9.94
C GLN A 195 -4.41 15.94 -10.18
N LYS A 196 -5.00 16.47 -11.24
CA LYS A 196 -4.69 17.83 -11.72
C LYS A 196 -5.29 18.93 -10.83
N ALA A 197 -6.52 18.71 -10.32
CA ALA A 197 -7.22 19.67 -9.45
C ALA A 197 -7.56 19.06 -8.09
N GLY A 198 -7.84 19.92 -7.12
CA GLY A 198 -8.15 19.54 -5.74
C GLY A 198 -7.10 19.99 -4.73
N GLY A 199 -5.89 20.35 -5.20
CA GLY A 199 -4.82 20.90 -4.38
C GLY A 199 -4.72 22.44 -4.44
N SER A 200 -3.74 23.00 -3.74
CA SER A 200 -3.53 24.46 -3.62
C SER A 200 -3.18 25.15 -4.95
N ARG A 201 -2.50 24.44 -5.86
CA ARG A 201 -2.16 24.98 -7.19
C ARG A 201 -3.38 25.15 -8.09
N ARG A 202 -4.36 24.27 -7.95
CA ARG A 202 -5.58 24.26 -8.73
C ARG A 202 -6.77 23.82 -7.83
N PRO A 203 -7.33 24.76 -7.03
CA PRO A 203 -8.45 24.46 -6.15
C PRO A 203 -9.68 23.97 -6.94
N PRO A 204 -10.61 23.23 -6.30
CA PRO A 204 -11.82 22.77 -6.96
C PRO A 204 -12.72 23.99 -7.30
N THR A 205 -13.20 24.03 -8.54
CA THR A 205 -14.15 25.00 -9.08
C THR A 205 -15.15 24.26 -9.98
N HIS A 206 -16.23 24.91 -10.41
CA HIS A 206 -17.14 24.32 -11.41
C HIS A 206 -16.37 23.91 -12.67
N ASP A 207 -15.46 24.78 -13.17
CA ASP A 207 -14.66 24.45 -14.37
C ASP A 207 -13.78 23.22 -14.18
N THR A 208 -13.14 23.04 -13.01
CA THR A 208 -12.30 21.86 -12.76
C THR A 208 -13.11 20.58 -12.62
N ILE A 209 -14.34 20.69 -12.09
CA ILE A 209 -15.28 19.55 -11.98
C ILE A 209 -15.80 19.17 -13.36
N ASP A 210 -16.28 20.14 -14.13
CA ASP A 210 -16.84 19.93 -15.48
C ASP A 210 -15.77 19.34 -16.43
N ASN A 211 -14.51 19.76 -16.28
CA ASN A 211 -13.36 19.21 -17.02
C ASN A 211 -12.79 17.92 -16.42
N LYS A 212 -13.44 17.34 -15.38
CA LYS A 212 -13.02 16.08 -14.75
C LYS A 212 -11.60 16.08 -14.19
N GLU A 213 -11.03 17.24 -13.86
CA GLU A 213 -9.66 17.39 -13.41
C GLU A 213 -9.42 16.90 -11.96
N HIS A 214 -10.50 16.59 -11.23
CA HIS A 214 -10.49 15.99 -9.90
C HIS A 214 -10.31 14.46 -9.92
N TYR A 215 -10.30 13.84 -11.11
CA TYR A 215 -9.98 12.43 -11.27
C TYR A 215 -8.49 12.19 -11.51
N ILE A 216 -8.06 10.97 -11.23
CA ILE A 216 -6.70 10.53 -11.50
C ILE A 216 -6.43 10.50 -13.00
N TYR A 217 -5.28 11.05 -13.40
CA TYR A 217 -4.72 10.93 -14.74
C TYR A 217 -3.51 10.01 -14.72
N GLN A 218 -3.45 9.10 -15.69
CA GLN A 218 -2.30 8.20 -15.88
C GLN A 218 -1.97 8.04 -17.35
N GLU A 219 -0.74 8.35 -17.75
CA GLU A 219 -0.18 7.95 -19.03
C GLU A 219 0.40 6.52 -18.91
N GLY A 220 -0.49 5.53 -19.10
CA GLY A 220 -0.23 4.14 -18.74
C GLY A 220 1.04 3.54 -19.33
N ALA A 221 1.42 3.87 -20.58
CA ALA A 221 2.60 3.31 -21.24
C ALA A 221 3.91 3.75 -20.57
N THR A 222 4.05 5.03 -20.27
CA THR A 222 5.23 5.60 -19.61
C THR A 222 5.33 5.12 -18.17
N VAL A 223 4.22 5.21 -17.41
CA VAL A 223 4.17 4.72 -16.02
C VAL A 223 4.54 3.24 -15.94
N PHE A 224 3.99 2.41 -16.83
CA PHE A 224 4.30 0.97 -16.89
C PHE A 224 5.79 0.70 -17.14
N LYS A 225 6.41 1.40 -18.10
CA LYS A 225 7.83 1.25 -18.44
C LYS A 225 8.74 1.61 -17.25
N PHE A 226 8.47 2.74 -16.58
CA PHE A 226 9.22 3.16 -15.41
C PHE A 226 9.04 2.19 -14.24
N ALA A 227 7.80 1.78 -13.95
CA ALA A 227 7.49 0.84 -12.87
C ALA A 227 8.19 -0.51 -13.05
N MET A 228 8.13 -1.09 -14.26
CA MET A 228 8.80 -2.38 -14.57
C MET A 228 10.29 -2.33 -14.29
N LYS A 229 10.95 -1.23 -14.64
CA LYS A 229 12.39 -1.10 -14.43
C LYS A 229 12.71 -0.77 -12.98
N SER A 230 12.12 0.31 -12.45
CA SER A 230 12.53 0.89 -11.16
C SER A 230 12.20 -0.05 -9.99
N MET A 231 11.02 -0.69 -9.99
CA MET A 231 10.63 -1.62 -8.93
C MET A 231 11.51 -2.88 -8.95
N ALA A 232 11.81 -3.42 -10.13
CA ALA A 232 12.65 -4.60 -10.28
C ALA A 232 14.11 -4.31 -9.87
N ASP A 233 14.68 -3.18 -10.29
CA ASP A 233 16.07 -2.83 -10.00
C ASP A 233 16.27 -2.55 -8.50
N VAL A 234 15.32 -1.84 -7.84
CA VAL A 234 15.46 -1.52 -6.41
C VAL A 234 15.27 -2.75 -5.52
N ALA A 235 14.41 -3.71 -5.90
CA ALA A 235 14.26 -4.98 -5.19
C ALA A 235 15.54 -5.81 -5.26
N ALA A 236 16.14 -5.94 -6.44
CA ALA A 236 17.42 -6.63 -6.62
C ALA A 236 18.57 -5.91 -5.87
N GLN A 237 18.54 -4.57 -5.81
CA GLN A 237 19.52 -3.79 -5.07
C GLN A 237 19.48 -4.07 -3.56
N VAL A 238 18.29 -4.14 -2.96
CA VAL A 238 18.14 -4.47 -1.53
C VAL A 238 18.65 -5.88 -1.24
N MET A 239 18.31 -6.87 -2.10
CA MET A 239 18.86 -8.23 -1.96
C MET A 239 20.38 -8.23 -1.97
N ALA A 240 20.99 -7.55 -2.97
CA ALA A 240 22.45 -7.49 -3.10
C ALA A 240 23.12 -6.84 -1.88
N ARG A 241 22.56 -5.76 -1.34
CA ARG A 241 23.05 -5.08 -0.14
C ARG A 241 23.00 -5.96 1.11
N GLN A 242 22.01 -6.85 1.18
CA GLN A 242 21.82 -7.78 2.29
C GLN A 242 22.45 -9.15 2.04
N HIS A 243 23.19 -9.31 0.94
CA HIS A 243 23.82 -10.56 0.51
C HIS A 243 22.82 -11.73 0.38
N LEU A 244 21.57 -11.45 0.02
CA LEU A 244 20.53 -12.44 -0.18
C LEU A 244 20.57 -12.96 -1.62
N THR A 245 20.47 -14.28 -1.74
CA THR A 245 20.18 -14.99 -2.99
C THR A 245 18.66 -15.17 -3.12
N HIS A 246 18.19 -15.66 -4.28
CA HIS A 246 16.78 -15.99 -4.48
C HIS A 246 16.30 -17.14 -3.56
N ASP A 247 17.21 -18.01 -3.13
CA ASP A 247 16.90 -19.12 -2.20
C ASP A 247 16.64 -18.61 -0.78
N ASP A 248 17.35 -17.54 -0.37
CA ASP A 248 17.20 -16.92 0.95
C ASP A 248 15.90 -16.12 1.11
N VAL A 249 15.26 -15.72 -0.01
CA VAL A 249 14.00 -14.98 0.00
C VAL A 249 12.84 -15.96 0.15
N ALA A 250 12.09 -15.84 1.25
CA ALA A 250 10.86 -16.58 1.47
C ALA A 250 9.72 -15.99 0.64
N TRP A 251 9.57 -14.65 0.66
CA TRP A 251 8.47 -13.97 -0.01
C TRP A 251 8.89 -12.65 -0.68
N LEU A 252 8.42 -12.44 -1.91
CA LEU A 252 8.30 -11.12 -2.53
C LEU A 252 6.88 -10.61 -2.30
N VAL A 253 6.75 -9.42 -1.71
CA VAL A 253 5.49 -8.71 -1.51
C VAL A 253 5.49 -7.44 -2.35
N PRO A 254 5.07 -7.54 -3.62
CA PRO A 254 5.08 -6.40 -4.53
C PRO A 254 3.81 -5.57 -4.39
N HIS A 255 3.90 -4.27 -4.67
CA HIS A 255 2.74 -3.45 -4.95
C HIS A 255 1.88 -4.09 -6.06
N GLN A 256 0.58 -4.17 -5.85
CA GLN A 256 -0.38 -4.86 -6.71
C GLN A 256 -0.97 -3.90 -7.78
N ALA A 257 -0.12 -3.37 -8.66
CA ALA A 257 -0.56 -2.46 -9.72
C ALA A 257 -0.95 -3.18 -11.02
N ASN A 258 -0.15 -4.17 -11.40
CA ASN A 258 -0.30 -4.92 -12.64
C ASN A 258 0.53 -6.21 -12.57
N LYS A 259 -0.09 -7.35 -12.90
CA LYS A 259 0.59 -8.65 -12.82
C LYS A 259 1.90 -8.70 -13.61
N ARG A 260 1.98 -8.04 -14.77
CA ARG A 260 3.19 -8.01 -15.60
C ARG A 260 4.36 -7.27 -14.93
N ILE A 261 4.07 -6.22 -14.12
CA ILE A 261 5.10 -5.51 -13.34
C ILE A 261 5.57 -6.42 -12.20
N ILE A 262 4.66 -7.12 -11.55
CA ILE A 262 4.95 -8.09 -10.49
C ILE A 262 5.86 -9.20 -11.02
N ASP A 263 5.48 -9.81 -12.16
CA ASP A 263 6.25 -10.87 -12.80
C ASP A 263 7.66 -10.41 -13.20
N ALA A 264 7.78 -9.18 -13.73
CA ALA A 264 9.08 -8.61 -14.08
C ALA A 264 9.98 -8.41 -12.85
N THR A 265 9.41 -7.99 -11.72
CA THR A 265 10.14 -7.83 -10.46
C THR A 265 10.62 -9.19 -9.93
N ALA A 266 9.74 -10.19 -9.88
CA ALA A 266 10.08 -11.55 -9.48
C ALA A 266 11.19 -12.14 -10.35
N ASN A 267 11.06 -12.01 -11.67
CA ASN A 267 12.07 -12.49 -12.63
C ASN A 267 13.44 -11.81 -12.43
N ARG A 268 13.46 -10.50 -12.16
CA ARG A 268 14.71 -9.75 -11.91
C ARG A 268 15.41 -10.19 -10.63
N MET A 269 14.64 -10.59 -9.62
CA MET A 269 15.13 -11.14 -8.36
C MET A 269 15.51 -12.62 -8.46
N GLY A 270 15.10 -13.33 -9.52
CA GLY A 270 15.24 -14.78 -9.66
C GLY A 270 14.30 -15.58 -8.76
N VAL A 271 13.24 -14.96 -8.23
CA VAL A 271 12.27 -15.56 -7.30
C VAL A 271 11.15 -16.22 -8.08
N GLY A 272 10.84 -17.48 -7.76
CA GLY A 272 9.76 -18.24 -8.40
C GLY A 272 8.36 -17.68 -8.04
N PRO A 273 7.35 -17.95 -8.90
CA PRO A 273 6.00 -17.44 -8.70
C PRO A 273 5.32 -17.93 -7.40
N GLU A 274 5.74 -19.07 -6.88
CA GLU A 274 5.24 -19.64 -5.62
C GLU A 274 5.66 -18.83 -4.37
N LYS A 275 6.69 -18.01 -4.50
CA LYS A 275 7.19 -17.10 -3.46
C LYS A 275 6.68 -15.66 -3.64
N VAL A 276 5.73 -15.40 -4.54
CA VAL A 276 5.18 -14.07 -4.81
C VAL A 276 3.78 -13.95 -4.25
N MET A 277 3.57 -13.01 -3.34
CA MET A 277 2.23 -12.73 -2.83
C MET A 277 1.40 -12.00 -3.90
N LEU A 278 0.24 -12.58 -4.21
CA LEU A 278 -0.68 -12.07 -5.23
C LEU A 278 -2.11 -12.01 -4.68
N ASN A 279 -2.70 -10.83 -4.69
CA ASN A 279 -4.12 -10.62 -4.43
C ASN A 279 -4.78 -9.62 -5.39
N ILE A 280 -4.02 -9.16 -6.38
CA ILE A 280 -4.47 -8.21 -7.41
C ILE A 280 -5.74 -8.69 -8.14
N GLN A 281 -5.89 -9.98 -8.35
CA GLN A 281 -7.05 -10.56 -9.02
C GLN A 281 -8.36 -10.34 -8.26
N ARG A 282 -8.30 -10.14 -6.92
CA ARG A 282 -9.45 -9.96 -6.03
C ARG A 282 -9.69 -8.51 -5.60
N TYR A 283 -8.64 -7.72 -5.54
CA TYR A 283 -8.72 -6.37 -4.95
C TYR A 283 -8.35 -5.26 -5.93
N GLY A 284 -7.75 -5.61 -7.08
CA GLY A 284 -7.18 -4.61 -7.98
C GLY A 284 -6.04 -3.84 -7.34
N ASN A 285 -5.82 -2.63 -7.80
CA ASN A 285 -4.83 -1.72 -7.24
C ASN A 285 -5.46 -0.88 -6.12
N THR A 286 -5.20 -1.23 -4.87
CA THR A 286 -5.62 -0.49 -3.67
C THR A 286 -4.55 0.50 -3.20
N THR A 287 -3.67 0.95 -4.08
CA THR A 287 -2.65 1.99 -3.86
C THR A 287 -1.73 1.68 -2.67
N SER A 288 -1.79 2.46 -1.58
CA SER A 288 -0.95 2.25 -0.38
C SER A 288 -1.32 0.99 0.41
N ALA A 289 -2.54 0.51 0.26
CA ALA A 289 -3.01 -0.67 0.98
C ALA A 289 -2.56 -2.01 0.36
N THR A 290 -2.00 -2.04 -0.86
CA THR A 290 -1.69 -3.29 -1.57
C THR A 290 -0.72 -4.19 -0.81
N ILE A 291 0.39 -3.64 -0.32
CA ILE A 291 1.41 -4.41 0.41
C ILE A 291 0.86 -4.91 1.76
N PRO A 292 0.29 -4.08 2.64
CA PRO A 292 -0.21 -4.59 3.91
C PRO A 292 -1.40 -5.53 3.76
N LEU A 293 -2.22 -5.42 2.71
CA LEU A 293 -3.25 -6.41 2.38
C LEU A 293 -2.66 -7.74 1.90
N CYS A 294 -1.53 -7.75 1.18
CA CYS A 294 -0.82 -8.99 0.88
C CYS A 294 -0.30 -9.65 2.17
N LEU A 295 0.34 -8.89 3.06
CA LEU A 295 0.79 -9.41 4.35
C LEU A 295 -0.38 -9.98 5.17
N TRP A 296 -1.53 -9.34 5.16
CA TRP A 296 -2.73 -9.80 5.86
C TRP A 296 -3.30 -11.10 5.26
N ASP A 297 -3.40 -11.19 3.93
CA ASP A 297 -3.92 -12.38 3.23
C ASP A 297 -3.02 -13.61 3.42
N TYR A 298 -1.70 -13.38 3.46
CA TYR A 298 -0.70 -14.44 3.52
C TYR A 298 -0.15 -14.68 4.93
N GLU A 299 -0.61 -13.96 5.95
CA GLU A 299 -0.07 -13.99 7.30
C GLU A 299 0.10 -15.42 7.85
N LYS A 300 -0.88 -16.31 7.59
CA LYS A 300 -0.83 -17.72 8.04
C LYS A 300 0.25 -18.58 7.36
N GLN A 301 0.86 -18.06 6.31
CA GLN A 301 1.94 -18.72 5.56
C GLN A 301 3.31 -18.15 5.92
N LEU A 302 3.34 -17.10 6.76
CA LEU A 302 4.57 -16.45 7.20
C LEU A 302 5.11 -17.13 8.45
N HIS A 303 6.42 -17.40 8.45
CA HIS A 303 7.12 -18.04 9.55
C HIS A 303 8.18 -17.11 10.13
N LYS A 304 8.38 -17.22 11.45
CA LYS A 304 9.45 -16.48 12.14
C LYS A 304 10.81 -16.76 11.49
N GLY A 305 11.48 -15.70 11.06
CA GLY A 305 12.78 -15.79 10.38
C GLY A 305 12.71 -15.65 8.86
N ASP A 306 11.53 -15.66 8.25
CA ASP A 306 11.36 -15.46 6.81
C ASP A 306 11.98 -14.12 6.36
N ASN A 307 12.80 -14.16 5.31
CA ASN A 307 13.27 -12.95 4.63
C ASN A 307 12.22 -12.54 3.59
N ILE A 308 11.66 -11.36 3.78
CA ILE A 308 10.60 -10.80 2.96
C ILE A 308 11.13 -9.56 2.25
N ILE A 309 10.94 -9.47 0.94
CA ILE A 309 11.25 -8.27 0.16
C ILE A 309 9.94 -7.58 -0.22
N LEU A 310 9.73 -6.39 0.30
CA LEU A 310 8.65 -5.50 -0.14
C LEU A 310 9.18 -4.64 -1.30
N ALA A 311 8.36 -4.39 -2.32
CA ALA A 311 8.72 -3.51 -3.43
C ALA A 311 7.50 -2.73 -3.94
N ALA A 312 7.66 -1.43 -4.20
CA ALA A 312 6.59 -0.58 -4.73
C ALA A 312 7.11 0.46 -5.72
N PHE A 313 6.19 0.93 -6.57
CA PHE A 313 6.33 2.07 -7.45
C PHE A 313 5.01 2.85 -7.47
N GLY A 314 5.09 4.17 -7.51
CA GLY A 314 3.92 5.05 -7.51
C GLY A 314 4.15 6.40 -8.17
N GLY A 315 3.08 7.19 -8.19
CA GLY A 315 3.13 8.58 -8.67
C GLY A 315 4.18 9.39 -7.94
N GLY A 316 4.72 10.38 -8.65
CA GLY A 316 5.77 11.24 -8.16
C GLY A 316 6.85 11.50 -9.22
N PHE A 317 7.66 10.55 -9.79
CA PHE A 317 7.55 9.15 -9.35
C PHE A 317 8.18 8.91 -7.99
N THR A 318 7.68 7.88 -7.31
CA THR A 318 8.26 7.35 -6.08
C THR A 318 8.42 5.85 -6.22
N TRP A 319 9.49 5.27 -5.69
CA TRP A 319 9.65 3.83 -5.66
C TRP A 319 10.56 3.40 -4.52
N GLY A 320 10.52 2.13 -4.19
CA GLY A 320 11.40 1.59 -3.17
C GLY A 320 11.27 0.10 -3.00
N ALA A 321 12.23 -0.45 -2.26
CA ALA A 321 12.17 -1.80 -1.73
C ALA A 321 12.68 -1.83 -0.29
N MET A 322 12.26 -2.86 0.45
CA MET A 322 12.60 -3.03 1.85
C MET A 322 12.81 -4.51 2.15
N HIS A 323 13.86 -4.83 2.91
CA HIS A 323 14.08 -6.14 3.47
C HIS A 323 13.53 -6.19 4.90
N ILE A 324 12.62 -7.12 5.13
CA ILE A 324 12.06 -7.42 6.45
C ILE A 324 12.40 -8.85 6.81
N LYS A 325 12.87 -9.07 8.03
CA LYS A 325 12.94 -10.39 8.64
C LYS A 325 11.72 -10.58 9.55
N TRP A 326 10.86 -11.53 9.20
CA TRP A 326 9.59 -11.73 9.90
C TRP A 326 9.78 -12.17 11.34
N ALA A 327 8.94 -11.67 12.27
CA ALA A 327 9.24 -11.76 13.71
C ALA A 327 8.44 -12.84 14.45
N TYR A 328 7.38 -13.42 13.87
CA TYR A 328 6.49 -14.34 14.56
C TYR A 328 5.93 -15.44 13.65
N ASP A 329 5.42 -16.50 14.24
CA ASP A 329 4.59 -17.51 13.60
C ASP A 329 3.13 -17.18 13.84
N SER A 330 2.30 -17.19 12.79
CA SER A 330 0.85 -16.95 12.93
C SER A 330 0.20 -18.14 13.63
N GLN A 331 -0.66 -17.85 14.59
CA GLN A 331 -1.44 -18.86 15.31
C GLN A 331 -2.67 -19.31 14.53
#